data_b212f0c334c58ff6aac504a9a21374ad
#
_entry.id   b212f0c334c58ff6aac504a9a21374ad
#
_cell.length_a   1.000
_cell.length_b   1.000
_cell.length_c   1.000
_cell.angle_alpha   90.00
_cell.angle_beta   90.00
_cell.angle_gamma   90.00
#
_symmetry.space_group_name_H-M   'P 1'
#
loop_
_entity.id
_entity.type
_entity.pdbx_description
1 polymer ?
#
loop_
_entity_poly.entity_id
_entity_poly.type
_entity_poly.pdbx_seq_one_letter_code
_entity_poly.pdbx_strand_id
1 'polypeptide(L)'
;MMTVLAGMSAAILALAPITNPIGGLAAFAGLTADNAPAAVRSQAWKTGIYVFAILTVFAVSGSLIMRFFGFDLPSLQIAGGLVVAHSGFSMLENKRRATHEEAQHATSKPDVSFSPMALPLIAGPGSIGVVIALAARNTAIGFHLGIVLGIAVTAAVIALLLRYGTPWIDKLGATGVGAIVRIMGFLILVIGVEFIIHGVRALQLF
;
A
#
# COMPACT_ATOMS: atom_id res chain seq x y z
N MET A 1 -2.17 -17.77 20.12
CA MET A 1 -1.86 -16.34 20.35
C MET A 1 -0.58 -15.93 19.64
N MET A 2 0.54 -16.64 19.75
CA MET A 2 1.80 -16.31 19.07
C MET A 2 1.69 -16.24 17.55
N THR A 3 0.94 -17.14 16.91
CA THR A 3 0.74 -17.15 15.45
C THR A 3 -0.06 -15.95 14.94
N VAL A 4 -1.05 -15.46 15.71
CA VAL A 4 -1.84 -14.26 15.38
C VAL A 4 -0.95 -13.03 15.45
N LEU A 5 -0.18 -12.87 16.53
CA LEU A 5 0.75 -11.74 16.67
C LEU A 5 1.82 -11.74 15.57
N ALA A 6 2.34 -12.93 15.20
CA ALA A 6 3.30 -13.05 14.12
C ALA A 6 2.72 -12.60 12.76
N GLY A 7 1.50 -13.03 12.43
CA GLY A 7 0.81 -12.61 11.21
C GLY A 7 0.52 -11.09 11.20
N MET A 8 0.08 -10.55 12.33
CA MET A 8 -0.23 -9.14 12.49
C MET A 8 1.02 -8.27 12.34
N SER A 9 2.08 -8.59 13.05
CA SER A 9 3.35 -7.84 12.95
C SER A 9 3.95 -7.92 11.55
N ALA A 10 3.93 -9.11 10.93
CA ALA A 10 4.41 -9.29 9.57
C ALA A 10 3.63 -8.43 8.56
N ALA A 11 2.30 -8.37 8.67
CA ALA A 11 1.47 -7.54 7.80
C ALA A 11 1.75 -6.04 8.01
N ILE A 12 1.82 -5.57 9.25
CA ILE A 12 2.10 -4.16 9.55
C ILE A 12 3.48 -3.76 9.03
N LEU A 13 4.52 -4.54 9.33
CA LEU A 13 5.89 -4.23 8.91
C LEU A 13 6.05 -4.24 7.39
N ALA A 14 5.39 -5.17 6.70
CA ALA A 14 5.46 -5.24 5.24
C ALA A 14 4.66 -4.12 4.56
N LEU A 15 3.46 -3.82 5.07
CA LEU A 15 2.57 -2.83 4.44
C LEU A 15 2.96 -1.38 4.76
N ALA A 16 3.46 -1.09 5.96
CA ALA A 16 3.74 0.27 6.39
C ALA A 16 4.57 1.10 5.40
N PRO A 17 5.71 0.61 4.87
CA PRO A 17 6.45 1.37 3.86
C PRO A 17 5.76 1.36 2.48
N ILE A 18 5.19 0.22 2.06
CA ILE A 18 4.67 0.05 0.69
C ILE A 18 3.41 0.87 0.44
N THR A 19 2.53 0.99 1.44
CA THR A 19 1.34 1.84 1.37
C THR A 19 1.67 3.33 1.37
N ASN A 20 2.92 3.67 1.73
CA ASN A 20 3.43 5.05 1.72
C ASN A 20 2.44 6.07 2.31
N PRO A 21 2.13 6.01 3.60
CA PRO A 21 1.07 6.82 4.20
C PRO A 21 1.28 8.33 4.05
N ILE A 22 2.56 8.78 4.09
CA ILE A 22 2.90 10.20 3.99
C ILE A 22 2.75 10.71 2.56
N GLY A 23 3.20 9.94 1.57
CA GLY A 23 2.96 10.26 0.16
C GLY A 23 1.47 10.22 -0.19
N GLY A 24 0.73 9.25 0.38
CA GLY A 24 -0.73 9.18 0.28
C GLY A 24 -1.42 10.39 0.89
N LEU A 25 -0.97 10.85 2.08
CA LEU A 25 -1.50 12.05 2.73
C LEU A 25 -1.27 13.30 1.88
N ALA A 26 -0.07 13.47 1.32
CA ALA A 26 0.23 14.63 0.46
C ALA A 26 -0.64 14.63 -0.81
N ALA A 27 -0.83 13.45 -1.43
CA ALA A 27 -1.71 13.31 -2.59
C ALA A 27 -3.18 13.61 -2.21
N PHE A 28 -3.65 13.07 -1.09
CA PHE A 28 -5.01 13.29 -0.60
C PHE A 28 -5.29 14.76 -0.31
N ALA A 29 -4.36 15.46 0.37
CA ALA A 29 -4.48 16.88 0.65
C ALA A 29 -4.59 17.70 -0.65
N GLY A 30 -3.80 17.37 -1.67
CA GLY A 30 -3.87 18.02 -2.99
C GLY A 30 -5.18 17.75 -3.71
N LEU A 31 -5.68 16.49 -3.70
CA LEU A 31 -6.91 16.10 -4.40
C LEU A 31 -8.20 16.59 -3.73
N THR A 32 -8.13 16.95 -2.45
CA THR A 32 -9.28 17.38 -1.65
C THR A 32 -9.21 18.85 -1.23
N ALA A 33 -8.27 19.62 -1.79
CA ALA A 33 -8.02 21.01 -1.40
C ALA A 33 -9.26 21.90 -1.50
N ASP A 34 -10.07 21.70 -2.53
CA ASP A 34 -11.29 22.48 -2.78
C ASP A 34 -12.54 21.87 -2.16
N ASN A 35 -12.43 20.75 -1.44
CA ASN A 35 -13.56 20.04 -0.88
C ASN A 35 -13.97 20.61 0.49
N ALA A 36 -15.27 20.59 0.78
CA ALA A 36 -15.77 20.95 2.12
C ALA A 36 -15.15 20.00 3.20
N PRO A 37 -14.84 20.52 4.41
CA PRO A 37 -14.23 19.74 5.48
C PRO A 37 -14.97 18.45 5.87
N ALA A 38 -16.30 18.44 5.74
CA ALA A 38 -17.12 17.26 5.97
C ALA A 38 -16.89 16.18 4.90
N ALA A 39 -16.75 16.56 3.64
CA ALA A 39 -16.44 15.66 2.53
C ALA A 39 -15.03 15.06 2.68
N VAL A 40 -14.03 15.88 3.00
CA VAL A 40 -12.65 15.43 3.26
C VAL A 40 -12.64 14.36 4.35
N ARG A 41 -13.32 14.62 5.48
CA ARG A 41 -13.43 13.64 6.58
C ARG A 41 -14.09 12.34 6.17
N SER A 42 -15.18 12.42 5.40
CA SER A 42 -15.87 11.24 4.89
C SER A 42 -14.99 10.43 3.95
N GLN A 43 -14.31 11.10 3.02
CA GLN A 43 -13.42 10.45 2.05
C GLN A 43 -12.21 9.79 2.73
N ALA A 44 -11.63 10.38 3.77
CA ALA A 44 -10.54 9.78 4.55
C ALA A 44 -10.95 8.43 5.15
N TRP A 45 -12.14 8.35 5.78
CA TRP A 45 -12.65 7.09 6.34
C TRP A 45 -12.97 6.07 5.26
N LYS A 46 -13.64 6.48 4.19
CA LYS A 46 -13.94 5.61 3.05
C LYS A 46 -12.67 5.01 2.44
N THR A 47 -11.62 5.83 2.28
CA THR A 47 -10.32 5.34 1.78
C THR A 47 -9.77 4.23 2.66
N GLY A 48 -9.77 4.39 3.98
CA GLY A 48 -9.33 3.33 4.90
C GLY A 48 -10.18 2.07 4.77
N ILE A 49 -11.51 2.20 4.69
CA ILE A 49 -12.41 1.05 4.51
C ILE A 49 -12.12 0.33 3.20
N TYR A 50 -11.93 1.05 2.10
CA TYR A 50 -11.62 0.45 0.80
C TYR A 50 -10.24 -0.23 0.81
N VAL A 51 -9.22 0.39 1.41
CA VAL A 51 -7.89 -0.22 1.57
C VAL A 51 -8.00 -1.53 2.37
N PHE A 52 -8.72 -1.51 3.50
CA PHE A 52 -8.97 -2.71 4.29
C PHE A 52 -9.67 -3.80 3.47
N ALA A 53 -10.76 -3.46 2.78
CA ALA A 53 -11.53 -4.41 2.00
C ALA A 53 -10.70 -5.02 0.87
N ILE A 54 -10.00 -4.19 0.07
CA ILE A 54 -9.19 -4.64 -1.05
C ILE A 54 -8.09 -5.59 -0.56
N LEU A 55 -7.27 -5.16 0.40
CA LEU A 55 -6.15 -5.97 0.87
C LEU A 55 -6.61 -7.25 1.56
N THR A 56 -7.72 -7.22 2.30
CA THR A 56 -8.28 -8.42 2.94
C THR A 56 -8.80 -9.41 1.90
N VAL A 57 -9.52 -8.96 0.88
CA VAL A 57 -9.98 -9.84 -0.20
C VAL A 57 -8.79 -10.53 -0.84
N PHE A 58 -7.74 -9.82 -1.20
CA PHE A 58 -6.56 -10.43 -1.81
C PHE A 58 -5.74 -11.29 -0.85
N ALA A 59 -5.67 -10.96 0.43
CA ALA A 59 -5.02 -11.80 1.43
C ALA A 59 -5.76 -13.15 1.61
N VAL A 60 -7.10 -13.14 1.58
CA VAL A 60 -7.92 -14.34 1.76
C VAL A 60 -8.02 -15.16 0.48
N SER A 61 -8.19 -14.51 -0.67
CA SER A 61 -8.37 -15.17 -1.97
C SER A 61 -7.05 -15.45 -2.71
N GLY A 62 -5.92 -14.98 -2.21
CA GLY A 62 -4.63 -15.03 -2.92
C GLY A 62 -4.21 -16.43 -3.35
N SER A 63 -4.38 -17.44 -2.48
CA SER A 63 -4.09 -18.83 -2.83
C SER A 63 -5.01 -19.37 -3.92
N LEU A 64 -6.28 -18.98 -3.92
CA LEU A 64 -7.24 -19.35 -4.96
C LEU A 64 -6.86 -18.69 -6.29
N ILE A 65 -6.50 -17.41 -6.27
CA ILE A 65 -6.05 -16.66 -7.45
C ILE A 65 -4.82 -17.34 -8.07
N MET A 66 -3.81 -17.67 -7.25
CA MET A 66 -2.60 -18.35 -7.73
C MET A 66 -2.92 -19.70 -8.39
N ARG A 67 -3.80 -20.50 -7.76
CA ARG A 67 -4.23 -21.80 -8.33
C ARG A 67 -5.00 -21.63 -9.65
N PHE A 68 -5.91 -20.65 -9.70
CA PHE A 68 -6.73 -20.40 -10.88
C PHE A 68 -5.89 -20.00 -12.10
N PHE A 69 -4.91 -19.14 -11.91
CA PHE A 69 -4.03 -18.67 -12.99
C PHE A 69 -2.79 -19.55 -13.20
N GLY A 70 -2.54 -20.53 -12.34
CA GLY A 70 -1.44 -21.49 -12.49
C GLY A 70 -0.05 -20.90 -12.20
N PHE A 71 0.06 -19.76 -11.48
CA PHE A 71 1.36 -19.23 -11.08
C PHE A 71 1.70 -19.54 -9.63
N ASP A 72 2.99 -19.66 -9.37
CA ASP A 72 3.55 -20.02 -8.08
C ASP A 72 3.93 -18.79 -7.22
N LEU A 73 4.27 -19.05 -5.96
CA LEU A 73 4.68 -18.01 -5.03
C LEU A 73 6.00 -17.32 -5.44
N PRO A 74 7.04 -18.03 -5.94
CA PRO A 74 8.26 -17.38 -6.42
C PRO A 74 8.00 -16.37 -7.54
N SER A 75 7.22 -16.75 -8.54
CA SER A 75 6.86 -15.86 -9.65
C SER A 75 6.10 -14.61 -9.15
N LEU A 76 5.16 -14.79 -8.21
CA LEU A 76 4.44 -13.68 -7.60
C LEU A 76 5.38 -12.75 -6.80
N GLN A 77 6.36 -13.31 -6.08
CA GLN A 77 7.35 -12.52 -5.35
C GLN A 77 8.23 -11.71 -6.29
N ILE A 78 8.68 -12.28 -7.40
CA ILE A 78 9.48 -11.55 -8.40
C ILE A 78 8.65 -10.45 -9.04
N ALA A 79 7.45 -10.75 -9.53
CA ALA A 79 6.58 -9.77 -10.17
C ALA A 79 6.16 -8.65 -9.20
N GLY A 80 5.74 -9.02 -7.99
CA GLY A 80 5.41 -8.05 -6.93
C GLY A 80 6.61 -7.20 -6.54
N GLY A 81 7.80 -7.81 -6.42
CA GLY A 81 9.05 -7.11 -6.14
C GLY A 81 9.42 -6.10 -7.21
N LEU A 82 9.26 -6.43 -8.50
CA LEU A 82 9.48 -5.50 -9.61
C LEU A 82 8.56 -4.28 -9.54
N VAL A 83 7.27 -4.49 -9.27
CA VAL A 83 6.29 -3.41 -9.14
C VAL A 83 6.61 -2.52 -7.93
N VAL A 84 6.96 -3.13 -6.80
CA VAL A 84 7.35 -2.39 -5.58
C VAL A 84 8.64 -1.62 -5.81
N ALA A 85 9.66 -2.23 -6.41
CA ALA A 85 10.93 -1.58 -6.73
C ALA A 85 10.73 -0.41 -7.71
N HIS A 86 9.93 -0.59 -8.76
CA HIS A 86 9.59 0.48 -9.69
C HIS A 86 8.88 1.65 -9.00
N SER A 87 7.94 1.35 -8.09
CA SER A 87 7.27 2.38 -7.29
C SER A 87 8.25 3.16 -6.42
N GLY A 88 9.15 2.46 -5.72
CA GLY A 88 10.20 3.09 -4.92
C GLY A 88 11.12 3.97 -5.76
N PHE A 89 11.56 3.49 -6.91
CA PHE A 89 12.40 4.23 -7.84
C PHE A 89 11.72 5.50 -8.36
N SER A 90 10.46 5.40 -8.76
CA SER A 90 9.66 6.57 -9.21
C SER A 90 9.54 7.67 -8.15
N MET A 91 9.53 7.29 -6.87
CA MET A 91 9.52 8.25 -5.75
C MET A 91 10.87 8.96 -5.57
N LEU A 92 11.99 8.30 -5.88
CA LEU A 92 13.33 8.89 -5.86
C LEU A 92 13.52 9.91 -6.98
N GLU A 93 12.99 9.61 -8.16
CA GLU A 93 13.06 10.50 -9.33
C GLU A 93 12.16 11.74 -9.24
N ASN A 94 11.41 11.90 -8.14
CA ASN A 94 10.46 12.99 -7.97
C ASN A 94 9.34 13.03 -9.04
N LYS A 95 9.13 11.93 -9.77
CA LYS A 95 7.98 11.78 -10.65
C LYS A 95 6.75 11.63 -9.76
N ARG A 96 5.85 12.61 -9.78
CA ARG A 96 4.57 12.53 -9.07
C ARG A 96 3.86 11.24 -9.47
N ARG A 97 3.41 10.43 -8.49
CA ARG A 97 2.74 9.13 -8.70
C ARG A 97 1.47 9.21 -9.55
N ALA A 98 0.88 10.38 -9.68
CA ALA A 98 -0.22 10.62 -10.61
C ALA A 98 0.35 11.25 -11.88
N THR A 99 0.10 10.64 -13.04
CA THR A 99 0.30 11.35 -14.29
C THR A 99 -0.57 12.59 -14.30
N HIS A 100 -0.15 13.66 -15.01
CA HIS A 100 -0.95 14.89 -15.10
C HIS A 100 -2.40 14.61 -15.54
N GLU A 101 -2.62 13.59 -16.35
CA GLU A 101 -3.95 13.16 -16.81
C GLU A 101 -4.77 12.50 -15.68
N GLU A 102 -4.17 11.62 -14.87
CA GLU A 102 -4.85 11.02 -13.71
C GLU A 102 -5.19 12.06 -12.65
N ALA A 103 -4.30 13.03 -12.41
CA ALA A 103 -4.56 14.14 -11.51
C ALA A 103 -5.69 15.05 -12.04
N GLN A 104 -5.72 15.35 -13.33
CA GLN A 104 -6.81 16.14 -13.94
C GLN A 104 -8.15 15.41 -13.94
N HIS A 105 -8.17 14.10 -14.19
CA HIS A 105 -9.38 13.30 -14.06
C HIS A 105 -9.85 13.13 -12.61
N ALA A 106 -8.93 13.13 -11.66
CA ALA A 106 -9.27 13.02 -10.23
C ALA A 106 -9.83 14.33 -9.66
N THR A 107 -9.35 15.50 -10.11
CA THR A 107 -9.88 16.81 -9.68
C THR A 107 -11.30 17.07 -10.16
N SER A 108 -11.78 16.36 -11.19
CA SER A 108 -13.17 16.43 -11.65
C SER A 108 -14.12 15.49 -10.89
N LYS A 109 -13.62 14.60 -10.02
CA LYS A 109 -14.46 13.65 -9.27
C LYS A 109 -14.84 14.21 -7.91
N PRO A 110 -16.13 14.14 -7.53
CA PRO A 110 -16.59 14.59 -6.22
C PRO A 110 -16.10 13.70 -5.06
N ASP A 111 -15.70 12.46 -5.34
CA ASP A 111 -15.19 11.49 -4.34
C ASP A 111 -13.95 10.76 -4.89
N VAL A 112 -12.81 10.99 -4.25
CA VAL A 112 -11.50 10.41 -4.61
C VAL A 112 -11.14 9.20 -3.75
N SER A 113 -11.98 8.79 -2.82
CA SER A 113 -11.67 7.83 -1.78
C SER A 113 -11.37 6.43 -2.32
N PHE A 114 -12.12 5.93 -3.32
CA PHE A 114 -11.84 4.66 -3.97
C PHE A 114 -10.74 4.82 -5.02
N SER A 115 -10.97 5.69 -6.00
CA SER A 115 -10.02 5.96 -7.08
C SER A 115 -9.82 7.46 -7.20
N PRO A 116 -8.57 7.94 -7.07
CA PRO A 116 -7.32 7.15 -7.08
C PRO A 116 -6.77 6.75 -5.69
N MET A 117 -7.40 7.14 -4.57
CA MET A 117 -6.76 7.04 -3.26
C MET A 117 -6.59 5.60 -2.77
N ALA A 118 -7.67 4.82 -2.63
CA ALA A 118 -7.53 3.43 -2.20
C ALA A 118 -6.87 2.59 -3.30
N LEU A 119 -7.35 2.71 -4.54
CA LEU A 119 -6.81 2.01 -5.70
C LEU A 119 -6.52 3.03 -6.82
N PRO A 120 -5.31 3.10 -7.37
CA PRO A 120 -4.14 2.24 -7.13
C PRO A 120 -3.13 2.77 -6.10
N LEU A 121 -3.36 3.96 -5.49
CA LEU A 121 -2.32 4.69 -4.76
C LEU A 121 -1.83 3.95 -3.49
N ILE A 122 -2.74 3.48 -2.64
CA ILE A 122 -2.44 2.86 -1.34
C ILE A 122 -2.46 1.34 -1.44
N ALA A 123 -3.60 0.76 -1.86
CA ALA A 123 -3.74 -0.67 -2.12
C ALA A 123 -3.42 -0.98 -3.59
N GLY A 124 -2.26 -0.54 -4.06
CA GLY A 124 -1.80 -0.81 -5.42
C GLY A 124 -1.28 -2.23 -5.62
N PRO A 125 -0.85 -2.58 -6.86
CA PRO A 125 -0.36 -3.93 -7.18
C PRO A 125 0.75 -4.42 -6.26
N GLY A 126 1.64 -3.52 -5.79
CA GLY A 126 2.68 -3.84 -4.83
C GLY A 126 2.13 -4.31 -3.48
N SER A 127 1.20 -3.55 -2.88
CA SER A 127 0.56 -3.91 -1.61
C SER A 127 -0.24 -5.21 -1.73
N ILE A 128 -0.94 -5.39 -2.86
CA ILE A 128 -1.70 -6.62 -3.18
C ILE A 128 -0.75 -7.81 -3.29
N GLY A 129 0.33 -7.71 -4.04
CA GLY A 129 1.32 -8.78 -4.18
C GLY A 129 1.91 -9.20 -2.85
N VAL A 130 2.20 -8.23 -1.99
CA VAL A 130 2.76 -8.48 -0.64
C VAL A 130 1.78 -9.24 0.25
N VAL A 131 0.51 -8.85 0.30
CA VAL A 131 -0.46 -9.56 1.17
C VAL A 131 -0.74 -10.96 0.67
N ILE A 132 -0.78 -11.21 -0.65
CA ILE A 132 -0.90 -12.55 -1.23
C ILE A 132 0.33 -13.39 -0.85
N ALA A 133 1.53 -12.86 -1.07
CA ALA A 133 2.78 -13.56 -0.75
C ALA A 133 2.90 -13.86 0.74
N LEU A 134 2.47 -12.95 1.61
CA LEU A 134 2.48 -13.13 3.05
C LEU A 134 1.49 -14.22 3.47
N ALA A 135 0.26 -14.20 2.94
CA ALA A 135 -0.75 -15.20 3.23
C ALA A 135 -0.34 -16.60 2.75
N ALA A 136 0.37 -16.70 1.62
CA ALA A 136 0.85 -17.97 1.08
C ALA A 136 1.99 -18.61 1.88
N ARG A 137 2.71 -17.85 2.72
CA ARG A 137 3.86 -18.38 3.52
C ARG A 137 3.45 -19.31 4.65
N ASN A 138 2.23 -19.20 5.15
CA ASN A 138 1.80 -19.97 6.31
C ASN A 138 0.30 -20.24 6.24
N THR A 139 -0.07 -21.50 6.29
CA THR A 139 -1.47 -21.97 6.17
C THR A 139 -2.25 -21.97 7.49
N ALA A 140 -1.60 -21.64 8.62
CA ALA A 140 -2.26 -21.61 9.92
C ALA A 140 -3.35 -20.52 9.97
N ILE A 141 -4.55 -20.89 10.37
CA ILE A 141 -5.70 -19.96 10.49
C ILE A 141 -5.35 -18.76 11.39
N GLY A 142 -4.65 -19.01 12.52
CA GLY A 142 -4.20 -17.94 13.40
C GLY A 142 -3.30 -16.92 12.72
N PHE A 143 -2.44 -17.35 11.80
CA PHE A 143 -1.57 -16.45 11.02
C PHE A 143 -2.38 -15.58 10.06
N HIS A 144 -3.37 -16.15 9.36
CA HIS A 144 -4.26 -15.41 8.47
C HIS A 144 -5.12 -14.39 9.21
N LEU A 145 -5.67 -14.78 10.39
CA LEU A 145 -6.37 -13.82 11.27
C LEU A 145 -5.43 -12.67 11.66
N GLY A 146 -4.18 -12.98 11.98
CA GLY A 146 -3.16 -11.97 12.25
C GLY A 146 -2.94 -11.02 11.07
N ILE A 147 -2.84 -11.54 9.84
CA ILE A 147 -2.71 -10.70 8.63
C ILE A 147 -3.90 -9.76 8.51
N VAL A 148 -5.12 -10.25 8.64
CA VAL A 148 -6.33 -9.42 8.54
C VAL A 148 -6.36 -8.32 9.61
N LEU A 149 -5.98 -8.65 10.85
CA LEU A 149 -5.83 -7.66 11.93
C LEU A 149 -4.73 -6.63 11.61
N GLY A 150 -3.60 -7.07 11.07
CA GLY A 150 -2.52 -6.17 10.64
C GLY A 150 -2.96 -5.23 9.51
N ILE A 151 -3.71 -5.73 8.52
CA ILE A 151 -4.32 -4.92 7.47
C ILE A 151 -5.31 -3.90 8.09
N ALA A 152 -6.14 -4.33 9.04
CA ALA A 152 -7.09 -3.45 9.72
C ALA A 152 -6.38 -2.31 10.47
N VAL A 153 -5.31 -2.61 11.20
CA VAL A 153 -4.49 -1.61 11.89
C VAL A 153 -3.87 -0.64 10.88
N THR A 154 -3.26 -1.15 9.81
CA THR A 154 -2.65 -0.31 8.76
C THR A 154 -3.68 0.60 8.10
N ALA A 155 -4.85 0.06 7.73
CA ALA A 155 -5.94 0.83 7.13
C ALA A 155 -6.50 1.90 8.09
N ALA A 156 -6.63 1.57 9.38
CA ALA A 156 -7.05 2.53 10.41
C ALA A 156 -6.02 3.67 10.57
N VAL A 157 -4.73 3.34 10.62
CA VAL A 157 -3.65 4.35 10.68
C VAL A 157 -3.70 5.26 9.46
N ILE A 158 -3.88 4.69 8.25
CA ILE A 158 -4.03 5.48 7.01
C ILE A 158 -5.24 6.40 7.09
N ALA A 159 -6.41 5.89 7.48
CA ALA A 159 -7.63 6.70 7.62
C ALA A 159 -7.44 7.87 8.61
N LEU A 160 -6.80 7.60 9.75
CA LEU A 160 -6.49 8.61 10.75
C LEU A 160 -5.49 9.65 10.24
N LEU A 161 -4.45 9.22 9.54
CA LEU A 161 -3.47 10.13 8.92
C LEU A 161 -4.13 11.00 7.85
N LEU A 162 -4.96 10.44 6.98
CA LEU A 162 -5.68 11.22 5.96
C LEU A 162 -6.66 12.21 6.60
N ARG A 163 -7.28 11.84 7.71
CA ARG A 163 -8.25 12.70 8.40
C ARG A 163 -7.60 13.85 9.17
N TYR A 164 -6.47 13.61 9.82
CA TYR A 164 -5.87 14.55 10.78
C TYR A 164 -4.48 15.04 10.37
N GLY A 165 -3.89 14.49 9.32
CA GLY A 165 -2.51 14.73 8.95
C GLY A 165 -2.26 15.98 8.12
N THR A 166 -3.29 16.61 7.52
CA THR A 166 -3.13 17.81 6.68
C THR A 166 -2.31 18.91 7.36
N PRO A 167 -2.52 19.26 8.64
CA PRO A 167 -1.70 20.27 9.31
C PRO A 167 -0.22 19.91 9.42
N TRP A 168 0.13 18.64 9.36
CA TRP A 168 1.53 18.19 9.37
C TRP A 168 2.19 18.43 8.02
N ILE A 169 1.44 18.24 6.91
CA ILE A 169 1.92 18.56 5.57
C ILE A 169 2.23 20.04 5.47
N ASP A 170 1.36 20.90 5.98
CA ASP A 170 1.55 22.36 5.98
C ASP A 170 2.81 22.77 6.77
N LYS A 171 3.04 22.15 7.94
CA LYS A 171 4.23 22.41 8.76
C LYS A 171 5.53 21.92 8.13
N LEU A 172 5.51 20.77 7.48
CA LEU A 172 6.70 20.20 6.83
C LEU A 172 7.07 20.96 5.54
N GLY A 173 6.09 21.58 4.91
CA GLY A 173 6.24 22.22 3.61
C GLY A 173 6.64 21.24 2.49
N ALA A 174 6.71 21.75 1.27
CA ALA A 174 7.01 20.92 0.10
C ALA A 174 8.38 20.22 0.18
N THR A 175 9.38 20.91 0.74
CA THR A 175 10.74 20.36 0.88
C THR A 175 10.79 19.21 1.89
N GLY A 176 10.15 19.37 3.06
CA GLY A 176 10.11 18.34 4.09
C GLY A 176 9.36 17.10 3.64
N VAL A 177 8.17 17.29 3.04
CA VAL A 177 7.40 16.19 2.44
C VAL A 177 8.21 15.48 1.37
N GLY A 178 8.88 16.23 0.47
CA GLY A 178 9.72 15.66 -0.57
C GLY A 178 10.88 14.83 -0.02
N ALA A 179 11.52 15.27 1.06
CA ALA A 179 12.59 14.51 1.72
C ALA A 179 12.09 13.19 2.28
N ILE A 180 10.96 13.20 3.02
CA ILE A 180 10.37 11.99 3.59
C ILE A 180 9.94 11.02 2.48
N VAL A 181 9.30 11.52 1.42
CA VAL A 181 8.89 10.70 0.27
C VAL A 181 10.08 10.00 -0.38
N ARG A 182 11.24 10.67 -0.51
CA ARG A 182 12.46 10.04 -1.05
C ARG A 182 13.01 8.97 -0.13
N ILE A 183 13.07 9.22 1.19
CA ILE A 183 13.49 8.21 2.17
C ILE A 183 12.58 6.98 2.09
N MET A 184 11.27 7.18 2.07
CA MET A 184 10.30 6.08 1.89
C MET A 184 10.50 5.38 0.54
N GLY A 185 10.73 6.12 -0.54
CA GLY A 185 11.02 5.57 -1.86
C GLY A 185 12.24 4.64 -1.85
N PHE A 186 13.32 5.03 -1.16
CA PHE A 186 14.49 4.17 -1.01
C PHE A 186 14.16 2.89 -0.23
N LEU A 187 13.44 2.99 0.89
CA LEU A 187 13.04 1.80 1.66
C LEU A 187 12.15 0.87 0.85
N ILE A 188 11.20 1.42 0.10
CA ILE A 188 10.32 0.65 -0.80
C ILE A 188 11.13 -0.04 -1.90
N LEU A 189 12.12 0.65 -2.48
CA LEU A 189 13.02 0.06 -3.46
C LEU A 189 13.79 -1.14 -2.89
N VAL A 190 14.35 -1.01 -1.70
CA VAL A 190 15.07 -2.10 -1.00
C VAL A 190 14.13 -3.29 -0.75
N ILE A 191 12.90 -3.03 -0.29
CA ILE A 191 11.91 -4.09 -0.06
C ILE A 191 11.56 -4.79 -1.38
N GLY A 192 11.38 -4.06 -2.48
CA GLY A 192 11.12 -4.63 -3.79
C GLY A 192 12.24 -5.55 -4.27
N VAL A 193 13.49 -5.13 -4.10
CA VAL A 193 14.68 -5.93 -4.40
C VAL A 193 14.74 -7.19 -3.53
N GLU A 194 14.45 -7.09 -2.22
CA GLU A 194 14.43 -8.24 -1.31
C GLU A 194 13.36 -9.26 -1.71
N PHE A 195 12.19 -8.81 -2.16
CA PHE A 195 11.16 -9.68 -2.71
C PHE A 195 11.62 -10.45 -3.94
N ILE A 196 12.34 -9.78 -4.86
CA ILE A 196 12.92 -10.43 -6.05
C ILE A 196 13.95 -11.47 -5.62
N ILE A 197 14.87 -11.13 -4.71
CA ILE A 197 15.89 -12.06 -4.21
C ILE A 197 15.26 -13.30 -3.58
N HIS A 198 14.21 -13.13 -2.76
CA HIS A 198 13.49 -14.24 -2.16
C HIS A 198 12.81 -15.12 -3.22
N GLY A 199 12.18 -14.53 -4.22
CA GLY A 199 11.55 -15.27 -5.31
C GLY A 199 12.58 -16.07 -6.13
N VAL A 200 13.72 -15.46 -6.48
CA VAL A 200 14.79 -16.12 -7.22
C VAL A 200 15.41 -17.29 -6.44
N ARG A 201 15.68 -17.08 -5.14
CA ARG A 201 16.16 -18.17 -4.26
C ARG A 201 15.18 -19.34 -4.15
N ALA A 202 13.89 -19.04 -4.12
CA ALA A 202 12.84 -20.07 -4.02
C ALA A 202 12.66 -20.89 -5.30
N LEU A 203 13.09 -20.38 -6.46
CA LEU A 203 13.13 -21.12 -7.72
C LEU A 203 14.23 -22.17 -7.77
N GLN A 204 15.11 -22.27 -6.76
CA GLN A 204 16.25 -23.22 -6.70
C GLN A 204 17.12 -23.18 -7.95
N LEU A 205 17.26 -22.01 -8.56
CA LEU A 205 18.06 -21.83 -9.79
C LEU A 205 19.58 -21.78 -9.50
N PHE A 206 19.97 -21.85 -8.22
CA PHE A 206 21.38 -21.83 -7.76
C PHE A 206 21.56 -22.72 -6.54
#